data_b63525a1257736eb120df4906cb9b899
#
_entry.id   b63525a1257736eb120df4906cb9b899
#
_cell.length_a   1.000
_cell.length_b   1.000
_cell.length_c   1.000
_cell.angle_alpha   90.00
_cell.angle_beta   90.00
_cell.angle_gamma   90.00
#
_symmetry.space_group_name_H-M   'P 1'
#
loop_
_entity.id
_entity.type
_entity.pdbx_description
1 polymer ?
#
loop_
_entity_poly.entity_id
_entity_poly.type
_entity_poly.pdbx_seq_one_letter_code
_entity_poly.pdbx_strand_id
1 'polypeptide(L)'
;MDVRWVGGGAGLGHTAQLIVITNISSSECRVTGYPAVRMTGGASVLATIAKRTRNGYMGGLGGPNATVPLPVVTLRAHGGTASSMVEGGDIPIGNAIKCTIYTKVSITLANLSPPYRFATRFSGCIRPQVHPIVKGASGSSMK
;
A
#
# COMPACT_ATOMS: atom_id res chain seq x y z
N MET A 1 -16.35 6.31 -0.37
CA MET A 1 -14.94 6.26 0.09
C MET A 1 -14.07 7.16 -0.74
N ASP A 2 -13.22 7.91 -0.11
CA ASP A 2 -12.12 8.60 -0.77
C ASP A 2 -10.87 7.74 -0.61
N VAL A 3 -10.16 7.47 -1.70
CA VAL A 3 -8.92 6.69 -1.70
C VAL A 3 -7.85 7.52 -2.40
N ARG A 4 -6.70 7.66 -1.73
CA ARG A 4 -5.58 8.43 -2.26
C ARG A 4 -4.30 7.60 -2.25
N TRP A 5 -3.45 7.90 -3.21
CA TRP A 5 -2.11 7.35 -3.34
C TRP A 5 -1.12 8.47 -3.07
N VAL A 6 -0.43 8.39 -1.93
CA VAL A 6 0.45 9.49 -1.49
C VAL A 6 1.84 8.96 -1.12
N GLY A 7 2.84 9.83 -1.14
CA GLY A 7 4.20 9.48 -0.78
C GLY A 7 4.34 9.11 0.69
N GLY A 8 5.03 8.02 0.98
CA GLY A 8 5.30 7.52 2.33
C GLY A 8 6.76 7.64 2.77
N GLY A 9 7.65 8.03 1.87
CA GLY A 9 9.06 8.23 2.19
C GLY A 9 9.99 7.27 1.47
N ALA A 10 11.29 7.44 1.76
CA ALA A 10 12.35 6.60 1.22
C ALA A 10 13.53 6.59 2.19
N GLY A 11 14.31 5.52 2.18
CA GLY A 11 15.52 5.42 2.98
C GLY A 11 16.24 4.10 2.78
N LEU A 12 17.57 4.15 2.71
CA LEU A 12 18.44 2.98 2.59
C LEU A 12 18.05 2.02 1.45
N GLY A 13 17.64 2.58 0.30
CA GLY A 13 17.24 1.78 -0.85
C GLY A 13 15.80 1.25 -0.79
N HIS A 14 15.05 1.61 0.22
CA HIS A 14 13.64 1.26 0.38
C HIS A 14 12.76 2.46 0.09
N THR A 15 11.60 2.20 -0.52
CA THR A 15 10.61 3.24 -0.84
C THR A 15 9.26 2.82 -0.29
N ALA A 16 8.43 3.81 0.03
CA ALA A 16 7.08 3.57 0.49
C ALA A 16 6.11 4.55 -0.14
N GLN A 17 4.91 4.04 -0.43
CA GLN A 17 3.74 4.82 -0.78
C GLN A 17 2.62 4.45 0.17
N LEU A 18 1.67 5.33 0.35
CA LEU A 18 0.54 5.10 1.23
C LEU A 18 -0.76 5.11 0.44
N ILE A 19 -1.60 4.13 0.70
CA ILE A 19 -2.99 4.12 0.31
C ILE A 19 -3.75 4.69 1.51
N VAL A 20 -4.33 5.87 1.35
CA VAL A 20 -5.10 6.52 2.43
C VAL A 20 -6.58 6.43 2.09
N ILE A 21 -7.34 5.82 2.99
CA ILE A 21 -8.76 5.55 2.82
C ILE A 21 -9.53 6.41 3.81
N THR A 22 -10.44 7.23 3.31
CA THR A 22 -11.25 8.11 4.16
C THR A 22 -12.73 7.85 3.92
N ASN A 23 -13.47 7.65 4.98
CA ASN A 23 -14.93 7.50 4.91
C ASN A 23 -15.58 8.90 4.81
N ILE A 24 -16.03 9.24 3.62
CA ILE A 24 -16.70 10.52 3.36
C ILE A 24 -18.24 10.41 3.41
N SER A 25 -18.76 9.23 3.75
CA SER A 25 -20.19 9.00 3.83
C SER A 25 -20.77 9.43 5.18
N SER A 26 -22.09 9.42 5.28
CA SER A 26 -22.81 9.70 6.52
C SER A 26 -23.00 8.47 7.41
N SER A 27 -22.48 7.32 7.00
CA SER A 27 -22.60 6.07 7.75
C SER A 27 -21.23 5.52 8.10
N GLU A 28 -21.10 4.97 9.29
CA GLU A 28 -19.92 4.25 9.73
C GLU A 28 -19.68 3.02 8.83
N CYS A 29 -18.42 2.70 8.57
CA CYS A 29 -18.06 1.47 7.86
C CYS A 29 -16.80 0.84 8.47
N ARG A 30 -16.48 -0.37 8.02
CA ARG A 30 -15.30 -1.12 8.48
C ARG A 30 -14.48 -1.56 7.30
N VAL A 31 -13.16 -1.55 7.48
CA VAL A 31 -12.20 -2.05 6.51
C VAL A 31 -11.22 -2.99 7.19
N THR A 32 -10.76 -4.01 6.48
CA THR A 32 -9.82 -4.99 7.01
C THR A 32 -9.05 -5.66 5.87
N GLY A 33 -7.94 -6.29 6.22
CA GLY A 33 -7.17 -7.10 5.30
C GLY A 33 -6.15 -6.30 4.51
N TYR A 34 -5.89 -6.75 3.29
CA TYR A 34 -4.90 -6.16 2.39
C TYR A 34 -5.62 -5.58 1.17
N PRO A 35 -5.30 -4.36 0.76
CA PRO A 35 -5.68 -3.92 -0.59
C PRO A 35 -5.02 -4.82 -1.64
N ALA A 36 -5.70 -5.06 -2.74
CA ALA A 36 -5.07 -5.69 -3.90
C ALA A 36 -4.43 -4.59 -4.75
N VAL A 37 -3.12 -4.64 -4.91
CA VAL A 37 -2.35 -3.59 -5.59
C VAL A 37 -1.69 -4.18 -6.83
N ARG A 38 -2.05 -3.66 -8.00
CA ARG A 38 -1.50 -4.07 -9.28
C ARG A 38 -0.79 -2.88 -9.91
N MET A 39 0.43 -3.09 -10.36
CA MET A 39 1.22 -2.04 -11.00
C MET A 39 1.57 -2.42 -12.42
N THR A 40 1.55 -1.43 -13.29
CA THR A 40 1.91 -1.57 -14.70
C THR A 40 2.88 -0.45 -15.09
N GLY A 41 3.60 -0.68 -16.17
CA GLY A 41 4.52 0.30 -16.74
C GLY A 41 4.35 0.42 -18.24
N GLY A 42 5.41 0.82 -18.93
CA GLY A 42 5.42 0.88 -20.39
C GLY A 42 5.28 -0.49 -21.03
N ALA A 43 5.28 -0.52 -22.36
CA ALA A 43 4.99 -1.74 -23.15
C ALA A 43 5.94 -2.90 -22.85
N SER A 44 7.16 -2.63 -22.43
CA SER A 44 8.16 -3.66 -22.10
C SER A 44 8.16 -4.08 -20.63
N VAL A 45 7.26 -3.53 -19.82
CA VAL A 45 7.19 -3.80 -18.39
C VAL A 45 6.05 -4.76 -18.11
N LEU A 46 6.38 -5.91 -17.51
CA LEU A 46 5.37 -6.87 -17.07
C LEU A 46 4.64 -6.32 -15.86
N ALA A 47 3.32 -6.48 -15.85
CA ALA A 47 2.51 -6.12 -14.70
C ALA A 47 2.91 -6.95 -13.48
N THR A 48 2.80 -6.37 -12.30
CA THR A 48 3.05 -7.07 -11.05
C THR A 48 1.90 -6.85 -10.07
N ILE A 49 1.72 -7.83 -9.20
CA ILE A 49 0.80 -7.73 -8.07
C ILE A 49 1.63 -7.66 -6.80
N ALA A 50 1.40 -6.67 -5.95
CA ALA A 50 2.13 -6.52 -4.71
C ALA A 50 1.91 -7.74 -3.81
N LYS A 51 3.01 -8.25 -3.26
CA LYS A 51 2.98 -9.37 -2.33
C LYS A 51 2.41 -8.92 -0.99
N ARG A 52 1.48 -9.69 -0.45
CA ARG A 52 0.92 -9.41 0.87
C ARG A 52 1.92 -9.81 1.95
N THR A 53 2.33 -8.86 2.77
CA THR A 53 3.23 -9.08 3.91
C THR A 53 2.72 -8.29 5.10
N ARG A 54 2.91 -8.82 6.32
CA ARG A 54 2.46 -8.10 7.52
C ARG A 54 3.24 -6.83 7.76
N ASN A 55 4.54 -6.86 7.51
CA ASN A 55 5.42 -5.70 7.68
C ASN A 55 6.60 -5.81 6.74
N GLY A 56 7.35 -4.75 6.66
CA GLY A 56 8.58 -4.65 5.91
C GLY A 56 9.54 -3.68 6.57
N TYR A 57 10.51 -3.21 5.81
CA TYR A 57 11.53 -2.30 6.31
C TYR A 57 10.93 -0.95 6.76
N MET A 58 9.94 -0.44 6.02
CA MET A 58 9.40 0.91 6.24
C MET A 58 8.22 0.93 7.20
N GLY A 59 7.53 -0.17 7.43
CA GLY A 59 6.37 -0.18 8.31
C GLY A 59 5.50 -1.42 8.16
N GLY A 60 4.22 -1.27 8.45
CA GLY A 60 3.22 -2.33 8.47
C GLY A 60 2.81 -2.70 9.89
N LEU A 61 2.42 -3.96 10.11
CA LEU A 61 2.14 -4.49 11.45
C LEU A 61 3.41 -5.09 12.04
N GLY A 62 4.02 -4.39 12.99
CA GLY A 62 5.24 -4.86 13.65
C GLY A 62 5.10 -4.92 15.15
N GLY A 63 6.21 -5.23 15.83
CA GLY A 63 6.24 -5.36 17.27
C GLY A 63 5.23 -6.37 17.79
N PRO A 64 4.49 -6.06 18.87
CA PRO A 64 3.49 -6.98 19.41
C PRO A 64 2.34 -7.28 18.44
N ASN A 65 2.15 -6.47 17.41
CA ASN A 65 1.07 -6.66 16.43
C ASN A 65 1.44 -7.64 15.30
N ALA A 66 2.70 -8.09 15.25
CA ALA A 66 3.18 -8.90 14.12
C ALA A 66 2.49 -10.27 14.02
N THR A 67 2.00 -10.82 15.13
CA THR A 67 1.42 -12.16 15.19
C THR A 67 -0.07 -12.19 15.53
N VAL A 68 -0.67 -11.04 15.83
CA VAL A 68 -2.10 -10.98 16.13
C VAL A 68 -2.94 -11.01 14.85
N PRO A 69 -4.24 -11.30 14.90
CA PRO A 69 -5.11 -11.20 13.74
C PRO A 69 -5.05 -9.83 13.10
N LEU A 70 -5.36 -9.76 11.80
CA LEU A 70 -5.40 -8.48 11.08
C LEU A 70 -6.46 -7.58 11.72
N PRO A 71 -6.17 -6.28 11.87
CA PRO A 71 -7.13 -5.37 12.48
C PRO A 71 -8.37 -5.20 11.61
N VAL A 72 -9.51 -5.02 12.29
CA VAL A 72 -10.74 -4.53 11.68
C VAL A 72 -10.84 -3.06 12.07
N VAL A 73 -10.70 -2.17 11.10
CA VAL A 73 -10.67 -0.73 11.35
C VAL A 73 -12.05 -0.16 11.13
N THR A 74 -12.63 0.40 12.18
CA THR A 74 -13.89 1.12 12.10
C THR A 74 -13.63 2.55 11.63
N LEU A 75 -14.26 2.93 10.53
CA LEU A 75 -14.17 4.28 9.98
C LEU A 75 -15.46 5.02 10.31
N ARG A 76 -15.36 5.97 11.24
CA ARG A 76 -16.50 6.83 11.58
C ARG A 76 -16.96 7.61 10.34
N ALA A 77 -18.23 7.98 10.31
CA ALA A 77 -18.78 8.86 9.28
C ALA A 77 -18.02 10.18 9.22
N HIS A 78 -17.98 10.78 8.05
CA HIS A 78 -17.44 12.13 7.85
C HIS A 78 -15.97 12.29 8.28
N GLY A 79 -15.09 11.39 7.87
CA GLY A 79 -13.65 11.59 8.00
C GLY A 79 -12.84 10.50 8.69
N GLY A 80 -13.44 9.38 9.09
CA GLY A 80 -12.68 8.25 9.61
C GLY A 80 -11.65 7.78 8.59
N THR A 81 -10.39 7.55 9.02
CA THR A 81 -9.26 7.29 8.13
C THR A 81 -8.53 6.02 8.50
N ALA A 82 -8.19 5.25 7.48
CA ALA A 82 -7.32 4.09 7.55
C ALA A 82 -6.28 4.18 6.43
N SER A 83 -5.24 3.37 6.51
CA SER A 83 -4.20 3.37 5.50
C SER A 83 -3.50 2.05 5.40
N SER A 84 -2.85 1.84 4.25
CA SER A 84 -2.01 0.68 3.97
C SER A 84 -0.73 1.15 3.30
N MET A 85 0.40 0.60 3.72
CA MET A 85 1.68 0.95 3.12
C MET A 85 2.03 -0.03 2.01
N VAL A 86 2.56 0.51 0.91
CA VAL A 86 3.12 -0.26 -0.19
C VAL A 86 4.60 0.03 -0.27
N GLU A 87 5.42 -0.99 -0.08
CA GLU A 87 6.87 -0.87 -0.08
C GLU A 87 7.49 -1.38 -1.36
N GLY A 88 8.62 -0.75 -1.74
CA GLY A 88 9.46 -1.17 -2.84
C GLY A 88 10.92 -0.89 -2.58
N GLY A 89 11.74 -1.10 -3.58
CA GLY A 89 13.17 -0.82 -3.51
C GLY A 89 13.64 -0.07 -4.75
N ASP A 90 14.61 0.81 -4.58
CA ASP A 90 15.14 1.65 -5.65
C ASP A 90 16.63 1.44 -5.92
N ILE A 91 17.24 0.42 -5.30
CA ILE A 91 18.63 0.04 -5.55
C ILE A 91 18.66 -1.25 -6.36
N PRO A 92 19.27 -1.26 -7.57
CA PRO A 92 19.41 -2.48 -8.36
C PRO A 92 20.17 -3.56 -7.59
N ILE A 93 19.72 -4.81 -7.74
CA ILE A 93 20.32 -5.97 -7.09
C ILE A 93 20.82 -6.97 -8.15
N GLY A 94 21.79 -7.78 -7.78
CA GLY A 94 22.39 -8.76 -8.67
C GLY A 94 23.04 -8.10 -9.87
N ASN A 95 22.76 -8.59 -11.08
CA ASN A 95 23.30 -8.06 -12.33
C ASN A 95 22.44 -6.95 -12.96
N ALA A 96 21.37 -6.53 -12.28
CA ALA A 96 20.53 -5.44 -12.78
C ALA A 96 21.30 -4.12 -12.74
N ILE A 97 21.11 -3.29 -13.77
CA ILE A 97 21.73 -1.96 -13.88
C ILE A 97 20.75 -0.85 -13.56
N LYS A 98 19.48 -1.13 -13.58
CA LYS A 98 18.41 -0.19 -13.21
C LYS A 98 17.18 -0.94 -12.73
N CYS A 99 16.34 -0.26 -11.96
CA CYS A 99 15.08 -0.80 -11.52
C CYS A 99 14.02 -0.70 -12.61
N THR A 100 13.11 -1.68 -12.65
CA THR A 100 11.85 -1.52 -13.38
C THR A 100 11.07 -0.36 -12.78
N ILE A 101 10.50 0.48 -13.62
CA ILE A 101 9.67 1.60 -13.18
C ILE A 101 8.22 1.33 -13.57
N TYR A 102 7.36 1.30 -12.58
CA TYR A 102 5.92 1.24 -12.78
C TYR A 102 5.36 2.66 -12.81
N THR A 103 4.46 2.90 -13.75
CA THR A 103 3.90 4.23 -13.99
C THR A 103 2.41 4.34 -13.68
N LYS A 104 1.76 3.21 -13.41
CA LYS A 104 0.34 3.16 -13.07
C LYS A 104 0.13 2.16 -11.94
N VAL A 105 -0.76 2.50 -11.03
CA VAL A 105 -1.20 1.62 -9.95
C VAL A 105 -2.72 1.51 -9.95
N SER A 106 -3.20 0.30 -9.75
CA SER A 106 -4.62 -0.02 -9.60
C SER A 106 -4.82 -0.66 -8.23
N ILE A 107 -5.73 -0.11 -7.44
CA ILE A 107 -5.99 -0.52 -6.06
C ILE A 107 -7.42 -1.00 -5.97
N THR A 108 -7.61 -2.24 -5.51
CA THR A 108 -8.93 -2.80 -5.26
C THR A 108 -9.05 -3.05 -3.76
N LEU A 109 -10.06 -2.45 -3.16
CA LEU A 109 -10.46 -2.73 -1.78
C LEU A 109 -11.56 -3.77 -1.81
N ALA A 110 -11.48 -4.76 -0.92
CA ALA A 110 -12.50 -5.80 -0.82
C ALA A 110 -13.89 -5.17 -0.67
N ASN A 111 -14.85 -5.67 -1.44
CA ASN A 111 -16.25 -5.21 -1.46
C ASN A 111 -16.45 -3.77 -1.98
N LEU A 112 -15.41 -3.13 -2.48
CA LEU A 112 -15.51 -1.80 -3.08
C LEU A 112 -15.06 -1.86 -4.54
N SER A 113 -15.99 -1.64 -5.45
CA SER A 113 -15.77 -1.67 -6.89
C SER A 113 -16.25 -0.35 -7.49
N PRO A 114 -15.62 0.18 -8.54
CA PRO A 114 -14.49 -0.35 -9.30
C PRO A 114 -13.13 -0.07 -8.65
N PRO A 115 -12.03 -0.57 -9.24
CA PRO A 115 -10.70 -0.25 -8.75
C PRO A 115 -10.40 1.25 -8.81
N TYR A 116 -9.57 1.70 -7.88
CA TYR A 116 -9.03 3.06 -7.89
C TYR A 116 -7.71 3.05 -8.66
N ARG A 117 -7.55 3.96 -9.60
CA ARG A 117 -6.38 4.03 -10.48
C ARG A 117 -5.65 5.36 -10.33
N PHE A 118 -4.31 5.28 -10.26
CA PHE A 118 -3.45 6.45 -10.11
C PHE A 118 -2.25 6.36 -11.03
N ALA A 119 -1.76 7.53 -11.47
CA ALA A 119 -0.42 7.66 -12.02
C ALA A 119 0.59 7.57 -10.88
N THR A 120 1.74 7.00 -11.15
CA THR A 120 2.81 6.86 -10.17
C THR A 120 4.17 6.81 -10.86
N ARG A 121 5.22 6.85 -10.06
CA ARG A 121 6.56 6.45 -10.46
C ARG A 121 7.12 5.58 -9.33
N PHE A 122 7.00 4.28 -9.48
CA PHE A 122 7.34 3.33 -8.44
C PHE A 122 8.48 2.42 -8.90
N SER A 123 9.60 2.43 -8.17
CA SER A 123 10.75 1.60 -8.48
C SER A 123 10.54 0.18 -7.99
N GLY A 124 10.70 -0.78 -8.88
CA GLY A 124 10.48 -2.19 -8.62
C GLY A 124 11.76 -3.01 -8.66
N CYS A 125 12.86 -2.54 -8.04
CA CYS A 125 14.07 -3.35 -7.90
C CYS A 125 13.84 -4.55 -7.00
N ILE A 126 12.86 -4.48 -6.10
CA ILE A 126 12.30 -5.64 -5.42
C ILE A 126 10.80 -5.69 -5.73
N ARG A 127 10.21 -6.87 -5.62
CA ARG A 127 8.77 -7.01 -5.81
C ARG A 127 8.03 -6.12 -4.80
N PRO A 128 7.08 -5.29 -5.26
CA PRO A 128 6.29 -4.48 -4.34
C PRO A 128 5.62 -5.35 -3.26
N GLN A 129 5.54 -4.81 -2.06
CA GLN A 129 4.85 -5.44 -0.94
C GLN A 129 3.73 -4.52 -0.48
N VAL A 130 2.60 -5.09 -0.11
CA VAL A 130 1.48 -4.36 0.49
C VAL A 130 1.26 -4.88 1.91
N HIS A 131 1.15 -3.96 2.86
CA HIS A 131 0.91 -4.28 4.26
C HIS A 131 -0.57 -4.14 4.61
N PRO A 132 -1.02 -4.70 5.74
CA PRO A 132 -2.42 -4.64 6.12
C PRO A 132 -2.92 -3.22 6.33
N ILE A 133 -4.23 -3.05 6.15
CA ILE A 133 -4.91 -1.80 6.47
C ILE A 133 -4.87 -1.60 8.00
N VAL A 134 -4.42 -0.43 8.42
CA VAL A 134 -4.34 -0.03 9.82
C VAL A 134 -5.05 1.31 10.04
N LYS A 135 -5.40 1.61 11.28
CA LYS A 135 -6.04 2.87 11.65
C LYS A 135 -5.09 4.05 11.42
N GLY A 136 -5.65 5.17 10.99
CA GLY A 136 -4.89 6.40 10.76
C GLY A 136 -4.27 6.46 9.38
N ALA A 137 -3.36 7.40 9.17
CA ALA A 137 -2.81 7.73 7.86
C ALA A 137 -1.33 7.32 7.66
N SER A 138 -0.72 6.65 8.64
CA SER A 138 0.70 6.32 8.58
C SER A 138 1.02 5.02 7.85
N GLY A 139 0.03 4.17 7.60
CA GLY A 139 0.23 2.85 6.99
C GLY A 139 0.97 1.87 7.91
N SER A 140 1.11 2.19 9.18
CA SER A 140 1.97 1.42 10.08
C SER A 140 1.40 1.36 11.49
N SER A 141 1.57 0.22 12.12
CA SER A 141 1.31 -0.01 13.54
C SER A 141 2.42 -0.90 14.08
N MET A 142 3.56 -0.29 14.39
CA MET A 142 4.79 -0.97 14.76
C MET A 142 5.01 -1.07 16.27
N LYS A 143 4.12 -0.52 17.05
CA LYS A 143 4.23 -0.50 18.52
C LYS A 143 3.56 -1.71 19.14
#